data_653f568f1b288da4d24ff2237114c602
#
_entry.id   653f568f1b288da4d24ff2237114c602
#
_cell.length_a   1.000
_cell.length_b   1.000
_cell.length_c   1.000
_cell.angle_alpha   90.00
_cell.angle_beta   90.00
_cell.angle_gamma   90.00
#
_symmetry.space_group_name_H-M   'P 1'
#
loop_
_entity.id
_entity.type
_entity.pdbx_description
1 polymer ?
#
loop_
_entity_poly.entity_id
_entity_poly.type
_entity_poly.pdbx_seq_one_letter_code
_entity_poly.pdbx_strand_id
1 'polypeptide(L)'
;MRVLLLGLFFMMKPLLYLSLLSPCFSWAFCFDEAGRFYNVDPQLLKSIATVESSLKPNAYNENKNRVGEVVSRDFGLMQINSHWFDRLSEFNVNETNIYHPCFNVHLGAWVLSSNFSSHGYNWNSVGAYNAGFSKRTENARKIYIQKVQSVYFKMNVQ
;
A
#
# COMPACT_ATOMS: atom_id res chain seq x y z
N MET A 1 -27.51 19.56 -79.00
CA MET A 1 -26.21 19.79 -78.30
C MET A 1 -26.40 19.50 -76.83
N ARG A 2 -25.99 18.25 -76.42
CA ARG A 2 -26.25 17.71 -75.12
C ARG A 2 -25.00 17.92 -74.25
N VAL A 3 -25.10 18.64 -73.17
CA VAL A 3 -24.04 18.79 -72.16
C VAL A 3 -24.28 17.79 -71.08
N LEU A 4 -23.36 16.82 -70.92
CA LEU A 4 -23.32 15.86 -69.85
C LEU A 4 -22.68 16.51 -68.58
N LEU A 5 -23.43 16.65 -67.51
CA LEU A 5 -22.91 16.96 -66.18
C LEU A 5 -22.46 15.66 -65.50
N LEU A 6 -21.15 15.47 -65.37
CA LEU A 6 -20.58 14.45 -64.48
C LEU A 6 -20.61 14.94 -63.06
N GLY A 7 -21.46 14.35 -62.24
CA GLY A 7 -21.46 14.54 -60.81
C GLY A 7 -20.31 13.76 -60.15
N LEU A 8 -19.36 14.46 -59.56
CA LEU A 8 -18.32 13.88 -58.68
C LEU A 8 -18.91 13.57 -57.33
N PHE A 9 -19.22 12.30 -57.08
CA PHE A 9 -19.57 11.82 -55.75
C PHE A 9 -18.29 11.70 -54.91
N PHE A 10 -18.04 12.67 -54.05
CA PHE A 10 -16.98 12.60 -53.03
C PHE A 10 -17.45 11.68 -51.94
N MET A 11 -17.03 10.40 -51.94
CA MET A 11 -17.23 9.48 -50.85
C MET A 11 -16.30 9.86 -49.68
N MET A 12 -16.83 10.65 -48.76
CA MET A 12 -16.23 10.80 -47.42
C MET A 12 -16.32 9.48 -46.67
N LYS A 13 -15.22 8.75 -46.57
CA LYS A 13 -15.07 7.62 -45.63
C LYS A 13 -15.08 8.17 -44.23
N PRO A 14 -15.98 7.74 -43.30
CA PRO A 14 -15.84 8.06 -41.89
C PRO A 14 -14.61 7.31 -41.34
N LEU A 15 -13.58 8.06 -40.98
CA LEU A 15 -12.45 7.54 -40.21
C LEU A 15 -13.00 7.16 -38.83
N LEU A 16 -13.23 5.87 -38.62
CA LEU A 16 -13.56 5.32 -37.31
C LEU A 16 -12.30 5.46 -36.43
N TYR A 17 -12.23 6.55 -35.67
CA TYR A 17 -11.28 6.66 -34.55
C TYR A 17 -11.71 5.67 -33.48
N LEU A 18 -11.21 4.43 -33.58
CA LEU A 18 -11.21 3.47 -32.51
C LEU A 18 -10.22 3.97 -31.44
N SER A 19 -10.70 4.83 -30.55
CA SER A 19 -9.93 5.26 -29.37
C SER A 19 -9.63 4.00 -28.57
N LEU A 20 -8.38 3.53 -28.65
CA LEU A 20 -7.81 2.52 -27.76
C LEU A 20 -7.83 3.11 -26.34
N LEU A 21 -8.94 2.91 -25.62
CA LEU A 21 -8.98 3.01 -24.18
C LEU A 21 -8.08 1.90 -23.64
N SER A 22 -6.77 2.18 -23.57
CA SER A 22 -5.86 1.36 -22.78
C SER A 22 -6.39 1.35 -21.36
N PRO A 23 -6.78 0.19 -20.80
CA PRO A 23 -7.07 0.12 -19.39
C PRO A 23 -5.77 0.47 -18.67
N CYS A 24 -5.75 1.66 -18.08
CA CYS A 24 -4.72 2.02 -17.13
C CYS A 24 -4.90 1.05 -15.96
N PHE A 25 -4.15 -0.05 -15.92
CA PHE A 25 -4.04 -0.89 -14.74
C PHE A 25 -3.37 -0.05 -13.66
N SER A 26 -4.16 0.84 -13.07
CA SER A 26 -3.81 1.41 -11.79
C SER A 26 -3.72 0.24 -10.81
N TRP A 27 -2.54 -0.03 -10.33
CA TRP A 27 -2.33 -0.92 -9.20
C TRP A 27 -3.00 -0.25 -7.99
N ALA A 28 -4.31 -0.46 -7.88
CA ALA A 28 -5.04 -0.06 -6.70
C ALA A 28 -4.59 -0.97 -5.56
N PHE A 29 -3.78 -0.44 -4.67
CA PHE A 29 -3.23 -1.16 -3.51
C PHE A 29 -4.28 -1.43 -2.42
N CYS A 30 -5.50 -1.76 -2.74
CA CYS A 30 -6.59 -2.19 -1.83
C CYS A 30 -6.66 -1.48 -0.47
N PHE A 31 -6.13 -0.25 -0.33
CA PHE A 31 -6.15 0.49 0.95
C PHE A 31 -7.57 0.72 1.44
N ASP A 32 -8.50 1.06 0.53
CA ASP A 32 -9.91 1.31 0.87
C ASP A 32 -10.61 0.02 1.31
N GLU A 33 -10.31 -1.10 0.65
CA GLU A 33 -10.88 -2.40 0.98
C GLU A 33 -10.37 -2.88 2.34
N ALA A 34 -9.06 -2.90 2.53
CA ALA A 34 -8.42 -3.30 3.79
C ALA A 34 -8.84 -2.37 4.95
N GLY A 35 -8.90 -1.06 4.70
CA GLY A 35 -9.33 -0.08 5.68
C GLY A 35 -10.77 -0.33 6.16
N ARG A 36 -11.69 -0.58 5.25
CA ARG A 36 -13.08 -0.95 5.60
C ARG A 36 -13.15 -2.27 6.37
N PHE A 37 -12.40 -3.28 5.91
CA PHE A 37 -12.45 -4.61 6.51
C PHE A 37 -11.93 -4.63 7.95
N TYR A 38 -10.82 -3.89 8.22
CA TYR A 38 -10.18 -3.86 9.53
C TYR A 38 -10.54 -2.63 10.39
N ASN A 39 -11.47 -1.78 9.92
CA ASN A 39 -11.85 -0.53 10.57
C ASN A 39 -10.63 0.38 10.85
N VAL A 40 -9.81 0.57 9.83
CA VAL A 40 -8.62 1.43 9.82
C VAL A 40 -8.76 2.47 8.72
N ASP A 41 -8.38 3.71 8.99
CA ASP A 41 -8.38 4.76 7.96
C ASP A 41 -7.50 4.37 6.77
N PRO A 42 -8.06 4.28 5.54
CA PRO A 42 -7.31 3.93 4.33
C PRO A 42 -6.14 4.88 4.05
N GLN A 43 -6.31 6.16 4.35
CA GLN A 43 -5.24 7.16 4.18
C GLN A 43 -4.10 6.93 5.17
N LEU A 44 -4.42 6.49 6.40
CA LEU A 44 -3.41 6.12 7.37
C LEU A 44 -2.61 4.90 6.89
N LEU A 45 -3.28 3.87 6.34
CA LEU A 45 -2.60 2.72 5.73
C LEU A 45 -1.67 3.13 4.59
N LYS A 46 -2.14 4.01 3.70
CA LYS A 46 -1.33 4.54 2.60
C LYS A 46 -0.13 5.35 3.11
N SER A 47 -0.32 6.11 4.18
CA SER A 47 0.75 6.89 4.81
C SER A 47 1.82 6.00 5.42
N ILE A 48 1.41 4.93 6.11
CA ILE A 48 2.32 3.90 6.63
C ILE A 48 3.09 3.25 5.48
N ALA A 49 2.42 2.75 4.44
CA ALA A 49 3.08 2.14 3.28
C ALA A 49 4.07 3.09 2.58
N THR A 50 3.77 4.39 2.57
CA THR A 50 4.69 5.41 2.04
C THR A 50 5.94 5.53 2.90
N VAL A 51 5.80 5.51 4.22
CA VAL A 51 6.93 5.57 5.17
C VAL A 51 7.76 4.29 5.14
N GLU A 52 7.11 3.12 5.04
CA GLU A 52 7.76 1.81 5.10
C GLU A 52 8.55 1.47 3.83
N SER A 53 7.96 1.70 2.68
CA SER A 53 8.52 1.21 1.42
C SER A 53 8.56 2.24 0.28
N SER A 54 8.08 3.46 0.50
CA SER A 54 7.77 4.42 -0.58
C SER A 54 6.84 3.80 -1.64
N LEU A 55 5.85 3.03 -1.19
CA LEU A 55 4.86 2.31 -2.02
C LEU A 55 5.49 1.28 -2.97
N LYS A 56 6.62 0.66 -2.62
CA LYS A 56 7.28 -0.37 -3.42
C LYS A 56 6.78 -1.77 -3.01
N PRO A 57 6.04 -2.50 -3.89
CA PRO A 57 5.48 -3.80 -3.53
C PRO A 57 6.53 -4.87 -3.19
N ASN A 58 7.68 -4.80 -3.85
CA ASN A 58 8.77 -5.78 -3.69
C ASN A 58 9.86 -5.28 -2.73
N ALA A 59 9.53 -4.35 -1.84
CA ALA A 59 10.48 -3.90 -0.83
C ALA A 59 10.86 -5.06 0.10
N TYR A 60 12.15 -5.17 0.41
CA TYR A 60 12.71 -6.18 1.29
C TYR A 60 13.79 -5.56 2.15
N ASN A 61 13.79 -5.87 3.43
CA ASN A 61 14.81 -5.42 4.36
C ASN A 61 15.22 -6.54 5.32
N GLU A 62 16.48 -6.57 5.73
CA GLU A 62 17.02 -7.47 6.75
C GLU A 62 17.38 -6.68 8.01
N ASN A 63 16.80 -7.08 9.13
CA ASN A 63 17.16 -6.55 10.43
C ASN A 63 18.29 -7.40 11.02
N LYS A 64 19.43 -6.76 11.31
CA LYS A 64 20.62 -7.42 11.81
C LYS A 64 20.91 -7.03 13.24
N ASN A 65 21.43 -7.97 14.02
CA ASN A 65 21.95 -7.71 15.34
C ASN A 65 23.36 -7.04 15.27
N ARG A 66 23.95 -6.76 16.44
CA ARG A 66 25.26 -6.08 16.54
C ARG A 66 26.42 -6.86 15.93
N VAL A 67 26.26 -8.18 15.75
CA VAL A 67 27.30 -9.06 15.17
C VAL A 67 27.03 -9.38 13.69
N GLY A 68 26.01 -8.74 13.08
CA GLY A 68 25.69 -8.84 11.66
C GLY A 68 24.77 -10.00 11.27
N GLU A 69 24.23 -10.77 12.23
CA GLU A 69 23.31 -11.86 11.97
C GLU A 69 21.90 -11.33 11.72
N VAL A 70 21.20 -11.88 10.73
CA VAL A 70 19.82 -11.54 10.42
C VAL A 70 18.90 -12.09 11.50
N VAL A 71 18.20 -11.21 12.21
CA VAL A 71 17.27 -11.55 13.29
C VAL A 71 15.79 -11.49 12.85
N SER A 72 15.48 -10.72 11.83
CA SER A 72 14.17 -10.67 11.20
C SER A 72 14.25 -10.05 9.81
N ARG A 73 13.17 -10.20 9.05
CA ARG A 73 13.04 -9.66 7.69
C ARG A 73 11.72 -8.92 7.56
N ASP A 74 11.70 -7.87 6.72
CA ASP A 74 10.50 -7.08 6.44
C ASP A 74 10.16 -7.19 4.96
N PHE A 75 8.88 -7.38 4.65
CA PHE A 75 8.40 -7.73 3.32
C PHE A 75 7.31 -6.80 2.80
N GLY A 76 7.47 -6.36 1.56
CA GLY A 76 6.42 -5.74 0.76
C GLY A 76 6.09 -4.28 1.12
N LEU A 77 4.95 -3.81 0.62
CA LEU A 77 4.47 -2.43 0.78
C LEU A 77 4.45 -1.93 2.22
N MET A 78 3.94 -2.79 3.11
CA MET A 78 3.72 -2.48 4.53
C MET A 78 4.86 -2.97 5.41
N GLN A 79 5.95 -3.50 4.82
CA GLN A 79 7.12 -4.05 5.54
C GLN A 79 6.73 -4.99 6.67
N ILE A 80 5.96 -6.03 6.32
CA ILE A 80 5.51 -7.03 7.30
C ILE A 80 6.71 -7.80 7.81
N ASN A 81 6.96 -7.71 9.12
CA ASN A 81 8.10 -8.36 9.75
C ASN A 81 7.87 -9.87 9.93
N SER A 82 8.93 -10.67 9.70
CA SER A 82 8.88 -12.13 9.84
C SER A 82 8.47 -12.63 11.23
N HIS A 83 8.63 -11.82 12.30
CA HIS A 83 8.12 -12.17 13.62
C HIS A 83 6.60 -12.30 13.71
N TRP A 84 5.87 -11.78 12.71
CA TRP A 84 4.43 -11.95 12.63
C TRP A 84 4.01 -13.28 12.03
N PHE A 85 4.89 -14.02 11.34
CA PHE A 85 4.53 -15.19 10.53
C PHE A 85 3.82 -16.29 11.32
N ASP A 86 4.25 -16.57 12.55
CA ASP A 86 3.56 -17.53 13.40
C ASP A 86 2.11 -17.14 13.67
N ARG A 87 1.86 -15.85 13.94
CA ARG A 87 0.52 -15.31 14.17
C ARG A 87 -0.30 -15.14 12.89
N LEU A 88 0.37 -15.02 11.76
CA LEU A 88 -0.23 -14.91 10.42
C LEU A 88 -0.36 -16.27 9.73
N SER A 89 0.02 -17.37 10.38
CA SER A 89 -0.07 -18.72 9.81
C SER A 89 -1.49 -19.11 9.38
N GLU A 90 -2.51 -18.61 10.09
CA GLU A 90 -3.93 -18.77 9.73
C GLU A 90 -4.29 -18.18 8.36
N PHE A 91 -3.53 -17.19 7.87
CA PHE A 91 -3.69 -16.58 6.55
C PHE A 91 -2.85 -17.25 5.46
N ASN A 92 -2.22 -18.40 5.74
CA ASN A 92 -1.31 -19.10 4.82
C ASN A 92 -0.19 -18.20 4.25
N VAL A 93 0.35 -17.29 5.06
CA VAL A 93 1.43 -16.37 4.66
C VAL A 93 2.70 -17.18 4.33
N ASN A 94 3.29 -16.88 3.18
CA ASN A 94 4.58 -17.45 2.76
C ASN A 94 5.39 -16.40 1.98
N GLU A 95 6.66 -16.71 1.70
CA GLU A 95 7.59 -15.78 1.05
C GLU A 95 7.16 -15.38 -0.38
N THR A 96 6.27 -16.12 -1.02
CA THR A 96 5.77 -15.82 -2.37
C THR A 96 4.58 -14.86 -2.32
N ASN A 97 3.57 -15.17 -1.50
CA ASN A 97 2.31 -14.41 -1.48
C ASN A 97 2.40 -13.10 -0.68
N ILE A 98 3.37 -13.00 0.25
CA ILE A 98 3.53 -11.79 1.07
C ILE A 98 3.86 -10.54 0.25
N TYR A 99 4.40 -10.69 -0.96
CA TYR A 99 4.67 -9.57 -1.87
C TYR A 99 3.46 -9.17 -2.73
N HIS A 100 2.37 -9.96 -2.72
CA HIS A 100 1.17 -9.54 -3.42
C HIS A 100 0.62 -8.25 -2.78
N PRO A 101 0.52 -7.14 -3.53
CA PRO A 101 0.31 -5.82 -2.94
C PRO A 101 -0.93 -5.73 -2.05
N CYS A 102 -2.06 -6.22 -2.56
CA CYS A 102 -3.34 -6.20 -1.84
C CYS A 102 -3.28 -7.04 -0.57
N PHE A 103 -2.71 -8.24 -0.66
CA PHE A 103 -2.56 -9.13 0.49
C PHE A 103 -1.66 -8.52 1.57
N ASN A 104 -0.54 -7.91 1.16
CA ASN A 104 0.39 -7.25 2.08
C ASN A 104 -0.25 -6.06 2.81
N VAL A 105 -1.11 -5.28 2.11
CA VAL A 105 -1.90 -4.19 2.74
C VAL A 105 -2.89 -4.74 3.75
N HIS A 106 -3.58 -5.84 3.45
CA HIS A 106 -4.47 -6.49 4.41
C HIS A 106 -3.74 -6.97 5.66
N LEU A 107 -2.55 -7.55 5.52
CA LEU A 107 -1.72 -7.96 6.67
C LEU A 107 -1.30 -6.75 7.52
N GLY A 108 -0.87 -5.66 6.89
CA GLY A 108 -0.54 -4.42 7.59
C GLY A 108 -1.71 -3.80 8.32
N ALA A 109 -2.89 -3.80 7.68
CA ALA A 109 -4.13 -3.33 8.30
C ALA A 109 -4.53 -4.21 9.51
N TRP A 110 -4.36 -5.53 9.42
CA TRP A 110 -4.60 -6.45 10.52
C TRP A 110 -3.66 -6.17 11.71
N VAL A 111 -2.35 -5.98 11.46
CA VAL A 111 -1.38 -5.62 12.51
C VAL A 111 -1.78 -4.32 13.21
N LEU A 112 -2.13 -3.29 12.43
CA LEU A 112 -2.51 -2.00 12.99
C LEU A 112 -3.84 -2.07 13.76
N SER A 113 -4.83 -2.78 13.24
CA SER A 113 -6.11 -3.04 13.92
C SER A 113 -5.90 -3.78 15.24
N SER A 114 -5.00 -4.76 15.28
CA SER A 114 -4.61 -5.47 16.50
C SER A 114 -4.01 -4.53 17.54
N ASN A 115 -3.17 -3.58 17.13
CA ASN A 115 -2.63 -2.55 18.01
C ASN A 115 -3.73 -1.64 18.55
N PHE A 116 -4.68 -1.22 17.71
CA PHE A 116 -5.82 -0.40 18.13
C PHE A 116 -6.74 -1.12 19.09
N SER A 117 -7.03 -2.39 18.85
CA SER A 117 -7.86 -3.20 19.75
C SER A 117 -7.25 -3.37 21.13
N SER A 118 -5.91 -3.48 21.20
CA SER A 118 -5.19 -3.73 22.45
C SER A 118 -4.89 -2.44 23.25
N HIS A 119 -4.65 -1.31 22.56
CA HIS A 119 -4.12 -0.08 23.19
C HIS A 119 -4.87 1.19 22.76
N GLY A 120 -6.02 1.05 22.11
CA GLY A 120 -6.87 2.14 21.65
C GLY A 120 -6.45 2.74 20.32
N TYR A 121 -7.41 3.42 19.66
CA TYR A 121 -7.24 4.08 18.38
C TYR A 121 -6.50 5.42 18.59
N ASN A 122 -5.20 5.41 18.58
CA ASN A 122 -4.35 6.57 18.86
C ASN A 122 -2.98 6.48 18.17
N TRP A 123 -2.25 7.59 18.13
CA TRP A 123 -0.94 7.67 17.51
C TRP A 123 0.12 6.78 18.16
N ASN A 124 0.01 6.48 19.46
CA ASN A 124 0.94 5.54 20.11
C ASN A 124 0.80 4.12 19.53
N SER A 125 -0.43 3.70 19.22
CA SER A 125 -0.71 2.42 18.53
C SER A 125 -0.18 2.42 17.09
N VAL A 126 -0.25 3.56 16.39
CA VAL A 126 0.40 3.73 15.07
C VAL A 126 1.93 3.61 15.21
N GLY A 127 2.52 4.28 16.19
CA GLY A 127 3.96 4.19 16.45
C GLY A 127 4.43 2.79 16.81
N ALA A 128 3.58 2.03 17.49
CA ALA A 128 3.86 0.64 17.87
C ALA A 128 3.86 -0.32 16.67
N TYR A 129 3.31 0.08 15.52
CA TYR A 129 3.43 -0.68 14.27
C TYR A 129 4.90 -0.98 13.93
N ASN A 130 5.76 0.03 14.06
CA ASN A 130 7.20 -0.11 13.80
C ASN A 130 7.99 -0.56 15.03
N ALA A 131 7.68 -0.05 16.22
CA ALA A 131 8.57 -0.15 17.38
C ALA A 131 8.00 -0.96 18.57
N GLY A 132 6.79 -1.49 18.44
CA GLY A 132 6.11 -2.18 19.55
C GLY A 132 5.81 -1.25 20.73
N PHE A 133 5.32 -1.81 21.84
CA PHE A 133 4.86 -1.05 23.02
C PHE A 133 5.87 -0.96 24.16
N SER A 134 7.08 -1.50 24.01
CA SER A 134 8.10 -1.47 25.06
C SER A 134 8.46 -0.03 25.44
N LYS A 135 8.69 0.23 26.74
CA LYS A 135 9.23 1.52 27.21
C LYS A 135 10.60 1.85 26.57
N ARG A 136 11.40 0.81 26.27
CA ARG A 136 12.73 0.98 25.63
C ARG A 136 12.64 1.52 24.22
N THR A 137 11.51 1.33 23.54
CA THR A 137 11.29 1.77 22.16
C THR A 137 10.45 3.04 22.03
N GLU A 138 10.14 3.71 23.14
CA GLU A 138 9.29 4.91 23.14
C GLU A 138 9.81 6.01 22.21
N ASN A 139 11.12 6.26 22.21
CA ASN A 139 11.71 7.27 21.33
C ASN A 139 11.57 6.89 19.85
N ALA A 140 11.80 5.61 19.51
CA ALA A 140 11.60 5.11 18.15
C ALA A 140 10.11 5.25 17.71
N ARG A 141 9.16 4.97 18.60
CA ARG A 141 7.72 5.21 18.35
C ARG A 141 7.44 6.67 18.02
N LYS A 142 7.97 7.61 18.82
CA LYS A 142 7.77 9.06 18.62
C LYS A 142 8.30 9.51 17.25
N ILE A 143 9.50 9.07 16.88
CA ILE A 143 10.09 9.37 15.57
C ILE A 143 9.24 8.81 14.44
N TYR A 144 8.78 7.57 14.57
CA TYR A 144 7.94 6.94 13.57
C TYR A 144 6.59 7.64 13.43
N ILE A 145 5.94 8.00 14.54
CA ILE A 145 4.70 8.79 14.54
C ILE A 145 4.87 10.08 13.73
N GLN A 146 5.95 10.83 13.98
CA GLN A 146 6.22 12.09 13.26
C GLN A 146 6.35 11.86 11.75
N LYS A 147 7.02 10.78 11.33
CA LYS A 147 7.14 10.42 9.91
C LYS A 147 5.77 10.14 9.28
N VAL A 148 4.96 9.29 9.92
CA VAL A 148 3.62 8.94 9.41
C VAL A 148 2.70 10.16 9.39
N GLN A 149 2.70 10.97 10.45
CA GLN A 149 1.92 12.21 10.52
C GLN A 149 2.29 13.19 9.41
N SER A 150 3.58 13.35 9.14
CA SER A 150 4.05 14.23 8.07
C SER A 150 3.48 13.84 6.69
N VAL A 151 3.37 12.54 6.40
CA VAL A 151 2.78 12.04 5.17
C VAL A 151 1.25 12.15 5.22
N TYR A 152 0.63 11.73 6.32
CA TYR A 152 -0.82 11.69 6.50
C TYR A 152 -1.46 13.07 6.35
N PHE A 153 -0.95 14.08 7.04
CA PHE A 153 -1.50 15.43 6.96
C PHE A 153 -1.21 16.14 5.64
N LYS A 154 -0.08 15.81 4.98
CA LYS A 154 0.21 16.33 3.65
C LYS A 154 -0.79 15.84 2.59
N MET A 155 -1.26 14.59 2.70
CA MET A 155 -2.26 14.03 1.78
C MET A 155 -3.65 14.67 1.95
N ASN A 156 -3.95 15.24 3.14
CA ASN A 156 -5.24 15.89 3.41
C ASN A 156 -5.34 17.33 2.87
N VAL A 157 -4.26 17.90 2.39
CA VAL A 157 -4.20 19.29 1.90
C VAL A 157 -4.28 19.36 0.37
N GLN A 158 -4.25 18.22 -0.30
CA GLN A 158 -4.39 18.09 -1.76
C GLN A 158 -5.81 17.67 -2.15
#